data_350b7a2efb323ad8567d3c2d4e6aeb03
#
_entry.id   350b7a2efb323ad8567d3c2d4e6aeb03
#
_cell.length_a   1.000
_cell.length_b   1.000
_cell.length_c   1.000
_cell.angle_alpha   90.00
_cell.angle_beta   90.00
_cell.angle_gamma   90.00
#
_symmetry.space_group_name_H-M   'P 1'
#
loop_
_entity.id
_entity.type
_entity.pdbx_description
1 polymer ?
#
loop_
_entity_poly.entity_id
_entity_poly.type
_entity_poly.pdbx_seq_one_letter_code
_entity_poly.pdbx_strand_id
1 'polypeptide(L)'
;MHHRTVLTAGILFPTLYSLASSAALAADLPQLAFPEMYSGVSVLGLTFSDKLKSLAGKRVRMQGFMAPPLKADAHFFVLTESPVSLCPFCSTDADWPDNIVVVFLSDKQEFVQANRLIEVVGTLEVGSRMDEETGFVSLVRIVNARFEVV
;
A
#
# COMPACT_ATOMS: atom_id res chain seq x y z
N MET A 1 -2.61 -48.49 -59.73
CA MET A 1 -1.84 -48.13 -58.52
C MET A 1 -2.31 -46.75 -58.10
N HIS A 2 -3.19 -46.66 -57.05
CA HIS A 2 -3.79 -45.41 -56.62
C HIS A 2 -3.14 -45.02 -55.28
N HIS A 3 -2.36 -43.95 -55.29
CA HIS A 3 -1.87 -43.34 -54.03
C HIS A 3 -2.93 -42.40 -53.44
N ARG A 4 -3.46 -42.78 -52.29
CA ARG A 4 -4.31 -41.92 -51.48
C ARG A 4 -3.43 -41.08 -50.55
N THR A 5 -3.41 -39.79 -50.78
CA THR A 5 -2.79 -38.82 -49.85
C THR A 5 -3.79 -38.48 -48.75
N VAL A 6 -3.45 -38.78 -47.52
CA VAL A 6 -4.24 -38.41 -46.34
C VAL A 6 -3.74 -37.04 -45.83
N LEU A 7 -4.57 -36.03 -45.93
CA LEU A 7 -4.35 -34.71 -45.33
C LEU A 7 -4.76 -34.78 -43.81
N THR A 8 -3.78 -34.66 -42.95
CA THR A 8 -4.00 -34.50 -41.53
C THR A 8 -4.17 -33.02 -41.23
N ALA A 9 -5.40 -32.61 -40.90
CA ALA A 9 -5.71 -31.25 -40.45
C ALA A 9 -5.31 -31.11 -39.00
N GLY A 10 -4.26 -30.32 -38.72
CA GLY A 10 -3.85 -29.94 -37.38
C GLY A 10 -4.78 -28.84 -36.84
N ILE A 11 -5.51 -29.15 -35.78
CA ILE A 11 -6.34 -28.18 -35.08
C ILE A 11 -5.43 -27.39 -34.13
N LEU A 12 -5.13 -26.13 -34.48
CA LEU A 12 -4.52 -25.16 -33.54
C LEU A 12 -5.58 -24.69 -32.55
N PHE A 13 -5.43 -25.09 -31.29
CA PHE A 13 -6.17 -24.46 -30.20
C PHE A 13 -5.46 -23.15 -29.80
N PRO A 14 -6.13 -22.01 -29.86
CA PRO A 14 -5.57 -20.78 -29.28
C PRO A 14 -5.65 -20.88 -27.75
N THR A 15 -4.51 -20.96 -27.08
CA THR A 15 -4.40 -20.79 -25.63
C THR A 15 -4.73 -19.33 -25.30
N LEU A 16 -5.94 -19.09 -24.82
CA LEU A 16 -6.33 -17.83 -24.19
C LEU A 16 -5.57 -17.69 -22.87
N TYR A 17 -4.47 -16.96 -22.89
CA TYR A 17 -3.84 -16.46 -21.66
C TYR A 17 -4.78 -15.42 -21.04
N SER A 18 -5.50 -15.84 -20.00
CA SER A 18 -6.27 -14.94 -19.16
C SER A 18 -5.31 -14.07 -18.35
N LEU A 19 -5.11 -12.84 -18.77
CA LEU A 19 -4.47 -11.80 -17.95
C LEU A 19 -5.44 -11.44 -16.83
N ALA A 20 -5.32 -12.16 -15.70
CA ALA A 20 -6.01 -11.76 -14.47
C ALA A 20 -5.50 -10.36 -14.09
N SER A 21 -6.37 -9.37 -14.19
CA SER A 21 -6.05 -7.97 -13.96
C SER A 21 -5.60 -7.79 -12.50
N SER A 22 -4.47 -7.15 -12.28
CA SER A 22 -3.93 -6.83 -10.95
C SER A 22 -4.95 -6.09 -10.06
N ALA A 23 -5.86 -5.34 -10.67
CA ALA A 23 -6.95 -4.63 -10.01
C ALA A 23 -7.98 -5.57 -9.36
N ALA A 24 -8.26 -6.74 -9.96
CA ALA A 24 -9.19 -7.71 -9.39
C ALA A 24 -8.63 -8.35 -8.11
N LEU A 25 -7.31 -8.59 -8.06
CA LEU A 25 -6.64 -9.12 -6.87
C LEU A 25 -6.59 -8.11 -5.72
N ALA A 26 -6.48 -6.80 -6.02
CA ALA A 26 -6.50 -5.74 -5.00
C ALA A 26 -7.90 -5.55 -4.39
N ALA A 27 -8.98 -5.74 -5.16
CA ALA A 27 -10.35 -5.58 -4.69
C ALA A 27 -10.75 -6.60 -3.61
N ASP A 28 -10.14 -7.79 -3.59
CA ASP A 28 -10.39 -8.85 -2.61
C ASP A 28 -9.60 -8.69 -1.31
N LEU A 29 -8.65 -7.74 -1.25
CA LEU A 29 -7.87 -7.49 -0.03
C LEU A 29 -8.68 -6.74 1.02
N PRO A 30 -8.46 -7.04 2.32
CA PRO A 30 -9.11 -6.30 3.39
C PRO A 30 -8.75 -4.81 3.31
N GLN A 31 -9.77 -3.97 3.41
CA GLN A 31 -9.62 -2.52 3.45
C GLN A 31 -9.42 -2.05 4.88
N LEU A 32 -8.43 -1.19 5.07
CA LEU A 32 -8.18 -0.47 6.30
C LEU A 32 -8.42 1.02 6.07
N ALA A 33 -9.20 1.66 6.93
CA ALA A 33 -9.41 3.11 6.92
C ALA A 33 -8.81 3.76 8.17
N PHE A 34 -8.42 5.02 8.09
CA PHE A 34 -7.80 5.75 9.21
C PHE A 34 -8.60 5.70 10.51
N PRO A 35 -9.93 5.94 10.51
CA PRO A 35 -10.74 5.88 11.73
C PRO A 35 -10.79 4.50 12.39
N GLU A 36 -10.38 3.45 11.69
CA GLU A 36 -10.42 2.07 12.18
C GLU A 36 -9.11 1.61 12.81
N MET A 37 -8.05 2.44 12.79
CA MET A 37 -6.71 2.03 13.24
C MET A 37 -6.57 2.06 14.76
N TYR A 38 -7.27 2.95 15.44
CA TYR A 38 -7.12 3.14 16.87
C TYR A 38 -8.47 3.05 17.59
N SER A 39 -8.45 2.50 18.81
CA SER A 39 -9.62 2.40 19.68
C SER A 39 -9.72 3.54 20.69
N GLY A 40 -8.68 4.37 20.82
CA GLY A 40 -8.63 5.49 21.73
C GLY A 40 -7.21 5.93 22.07
N VAL A 41 -7.12 6.81 23.08
CA VAL A 41 -5.86 7.32 23.62
C VAL A 41 -5.75 6.90 25.07
N SER A 42 -4.61 6.35 25.47
CA SER A 42 -4.26 6.03 26.87
C SER A 42 -3.15 6.95 27.36
N VAL A 43 -2.75 6.80 28.61
CA VAL A 43 -1.57 7.47 29.18
C VAL A 43 -0.26 7.08 28.49
N LEU A 44 -0.26 5.98 27.74
CA LEU A 44 0.88 5.50 26.95
C LEU A 44 0.81 5.92 25.47
N GLY A 45 -0.17 6.74 25.08
CA GLY A 45 -0.40 7.18 23.72
C GLY A 45 -1.59 6.47 23.05
N LEU A 46 -1.55 6.39 21.71
CA LEU A 46 -2.62 5.78 20.89
C LEU A 46 -2.70 4.27 21.16
N THR A 47 -3.92 3.78 21.34
CA THR A 47 -4.22 2.35 21.51
C THR A 47 -4.66 1.75 20.19
N PHE A 48 -3.94 0.74 19.70
CA PHE A 48 -4.27 0.04 18.46
C PHE A 48 -5.63 -0.68 18.58
N SER A 49 -6.44 -0.55 17.55
CA SER A 49 -7.71 -1.27 17.45
C SER A 49 -7.48 -2.77 17.26
N ASP A 50 -8.50 -3.57 17.57
CA ASP A 50 -8.45 -5.01 17.29
C ASP A 50 -8.38 -5.30 15.79
N LYS A 51 -9.02 -4.48 14.96
CA LYS A 51 -8.91 -4.58 13.50
C LYS A 51 -7.47 -4.38 13.03
N LEU A 52 -6.80 -3.32 13.46
CA LEU A 52 -5.41 -3.06 13.09
C LEU A 52 -4.50 -4.22 13.51
N LYS A 53 -4.64 -4.69 14.75
CA LYS A 53 -3.86 -5.82 15.27
C LYS A 53 -4.10 -7.11 14.47
N SER A 54 -5.35 -7.38 14.08
CA SER A 54 -5.70 -8.57 13.31
C SER A 54 -5.17 -8.56 11.87
N LEU A 55 -4.93 -7.38 11.31
CA LEU A 55 -4.42 -7.20 9.96
C LEU A 55 -2.89 -7.10 9.90
N ALA A 56 -2.21 -6.98 11.04
CA ALA A 56 -0.74 -6.93 11.10
C ALA A 56 -0.11 -8.15 10.42
N GLY A 57 0.86 -7.92 9.55
CA GLY A 57 1.52 -8.96 8.75
C GLY A 57 0.73 -9.40 7.50
N LYS A 58 -0.48 -8.91 7.28
CA LYS A 58 -1.30 -9.25 6.12
C LYS A 58 -1.24 -8.16 5.05
N ARG A 59 -1.54 -8.56 3.81
CA ARG A 59 -1.74 -7.59 2.74
C ARG A 59 -3.08 -6.89 2.92
N VAL A 60 -3.04 -5.57 2.79
CA VAL A 60 -4.20 -4.69 2.93
C VAL A 60 -4.23 -3.68 1.79
N ARG A 61 -5.38 -3.06 1.61
CA ARG A 61 -5.54 -1.85 0.79
C ARG A 61 -6.01 -0.69 1.65
N MET A 62 -5.51 0.49 1.36
CA MET A 62 -5.83 1.71 2.10
C MET A 62 -5.87 2.91 1.16
N GLN A 63 -6.88 3.75 1.31
CA GLN A 63 -7.00 4.98 0.52
C GLN A 63 -6.60 6.19 1.35
N GLY A 64 -6.03 7.18 0.67
CA GLY A 64 -5.60 8.42 1.29
C GLY A 64 -4.90 9.35 0.30
N PHE A 65 -4.18 10.31 0.83
CA PHE A 65 -3.46 11.32 0.06
C PHE A 65 -1.97 11.22 0.35
N MET A 66 -1.15 11.41 -0.68
CA MET A 66 0.30 11.43 -0.53
C MET A 66 0.74 12.78 0.01
N ALA A 67 1.37 12.81 1.19
CA ALA A 67 2.07 14.00 1.66
C ALA A 67 3.28 14.28 0.79
N PRO A 68 3.71 15.54 0.63
CA PRO A 68 4.96 15.85 -0.05
C PRO A 68 6.13 15.07 0.58
N PRO A 69 7.06 14.52 -0.23
CA PRO A 69 8.14 13.69 0.28
C PRO A 69 9.13 14.51 1.13
N LEU A 70 9.71 13.88 2.16
CA LEU A 70 10.79 14.48 2.98
C LEU A 70 12.03 14.78 2.15
N LYS A 71 12.36 13.88 1.21
CA LYS A 71 13.46 14.01 0.25
C LYS A 71 12.99 13.52 -1.11
N ALA A 72 13.53 14.11 -2.18
CA ALA A 72 13.14 13.77 -3.54
C ALA A 72 13.41 12.31 -3.94
N ASP A 73 14.36 11.66 -3.29
CA ASP A 73 14.79 10.29 -3.53
C ASP A 73 14.39 9.31 -2.42
N ALA A 74 13.49 9.72 -1.51
CA ALA A 74 13.01 8.86 -0.44
C ALA A 74 12.28 7.62 -1.00
N HIS A 75 12.55 6.45 -0.38
CA HIS A 75 11.90 5.19 -0.75
C HIS A 75 10.52 5.03 -0.11
N PHE A 76 10.06 6.04 0.61
CA PHE A 76 8.77 6.04 1.27
C PHE A 76 8.10 7.40 1.18
N PHE A 77 6.81 7.41 1.41
CA PHE A 77 6.02 8.63 1.62
C PHE A 77 5.07 8.44 2.81
N VAL A 78 4.49 9.54 3.27
CA VAL A 78 3.44 9.52 4.29
C VAL A 78 2.09 9.59 3.60
N LEU A 79 1.25 8.58 3.84
CA LEU A 79 -0.15 8.56 3.46
C LEU A 79 -0.97 9.26 4.55
N THR A 80 -1.80 10.21 4.17
CA THR A 80 -2.61 11.01 5.09
C THR A 80 -4.10 10.84 4.82
N GLU A 81 -4.92 10.98 5.84
CA GLU A 81 -6.38 10.92 5.73
C GLU A 81 -6.96 12.09 4.92
N SER A 82 -6.35 13.26 5.07
CA SER A 82 -6.70 14.48 4.34
C SER A 82 -5.49 15.06 3.63
N PRO A 83 -5.67 15.80 2.52
CA PRO A 83 -4.57 16.45 1.83
C PRO A 83 -3.77 17.38 2.74
N VAL A 84 -2.44 17.30 2.68
CA VAL A 84 -1.52 18.18 3.42
C VAL A 84 -0.52 18.81 2.49
N SER A 85 -0.04 20.02 2.82
CA SER A 85 0.96 20.75 2.02
C SER A 85 2.39 20.55 2.54
N LEU A 86 2.56 19.96 3.72
CA LEU A 86 3.86 19.66 4.33
C LEU A 86 3.88 18.19 4.77
N CYS A 87 5.07 17.57 4.73
CA CYS A 87 5.22 16.23 5.26
C CYS A 87 5.14 16.25 6.79
N PRO A 88 4.23 15.51 7.41
CA PRO A 88 4.18 15.35 8.86
C PRO A 88 5.38 14.50 9.29
N PHE A 89 6.39 15.13 9.89
CA PHE A 89 7.58 14.45 10.37
C PHE A 89 7.39 14.01 11.82
N CYS A 90 7.66 12.72 12.10
CA CYS A 90 7.64 12.15 13.43
C CYS A 90 9.06 11.74 13.83
N SER A 91 9.58 12.33 14.92
CA SER A 91 10.89 11.99 15.48
C SER A 91 10.81 10.98 16.61
N THR A 92 9.63 10.81 17.21
CA THR A 92 9.35 9.82 18.26
C THR A 92 7.96 9.21 18.08
N ASP A 93 7.69 8.08 18.73
CA ASP A 93 6.35 7.46 18.76
C ASP A 93 5.30 8.36 19.41
N ALA A 94 5.74 9.21 20.36
CA ALA A 94 4.85 10.14 21.07
C ALA A 94 4.30 11.26 20.18
N ASP A 95 5.02 11.56 19.08
CA ASP A 95 4.63 12.58 18.10
C ASP A 95 3.70 12.00 17.00
N TRP A 96 3.43 10.68 17.02
CA TRP A 96 2.67 10.01 15.99
C TRP A 96 1.19 10.40 16.02
N PRO A 97 0.65 11.00 14.95
CA PRO A 97 -0.76 11.30 14.85
C PRO A 97 -1.59 10.08 14.40
N ASP A 98 -2.89 10.10 14.63
CA ASP A 98 -3.82 9.02 14.31
C ASP A 98 -4.25 8.96 12.83
N ASN A 99 -3.88 9.95 12.04
CA ASN A 99 -4.34 10.16 10.68
C ASN A 99 -3.25 10.02 9.61
N ILE A 100 -2.17 9.31 9.92
CA ILE A 100 -1.07 9.01 8.99
C ILE A 100 -0.67 7.54 9.00
N VAL A 101 -0.13 7.09 7.85
CA VAL A 101 0.55 5.80 7.69
C VAL A 101 1.77 6.01 6.80
N VAL A 102 2.89 5.38 7.15
CA VAL A 102 4.09 5.40 6.28
C VAL A 102 4.00 4.30 5.24
N VAL A 103 4.32 4.63 4.00
CA VAL A 103 4.27 3.69 2.87
C VAL A 103 5.66 3.51 2.29
N PHE A 104 6.23 2.30 2.44
CA PHE A 104 7.50 1.91 1.84
C PHE A 104 7.22 1.19 0.52
N LEU A 105 7.68 1.76 -0.57
CA LEU A 105 7.45 1.25 -1.91
C LEU A 105 8.33 0.03 -2.22
N SER A 106 7.77 -0.96 -2.91
CA SER A 106 8.53 -2.10 -3.44
C SER A 106 9.41 -1.72 -4.63
N ASP A 107 8.91 -0.79 -5.45
CA ASP A 107 9.58 -0.28 -6.64
C ASP A 107 9.50 1.24 -6.66
N LYS A 108 10.39 1.87 -7.41
CA LYS A 108 10.33 3.32 -7.61
C LYS A 108 9.05 3.69 -8.36
N GLN A 109 8.23 4.56 -7.78
CA GLN A 109 7.04 5.13 -8.39
C GLN A 109 7.13 6.65 -8.37
N GLU A 110 6.47 7.30 -9.32
CA GLU A 110 6.42 8.76 -9.36
C GLU A 110 5.45 9.29 -8.30
N PHE A 111 5.82 10.39 -7.68
CA PHE A 111 4.96 11.10 -6.74
C PHE A 111 3.77 11.74 -7.46
N VAL A 112 2.62 11.71 -6.81
CA VAL A 112 1.41 12.38 -7.27
C VAL A 112 1.15 13.63 -6.43
N GLN A 113 0.33 14.53 -6.96
CA GLN A 113 -0.05 15.74 -6.26
C GLN A 113 -0.82 15.43 -4.97
N ALA A 114 -0.61 16.22 -3.92
CA ALA A 114 -1.13 15.99 -2.58
C ALA A 114 -2.68 15.96 -2.50
N ASN A 115 -3.38 16.53 -3.45
CA ASN A 115 -4.84 16.54 -3.52
C ASN A 115 -5.45 15.40 -4.35
N ARG A 116 -4.64 14.44 -4.81
CA ARG A 116 -5.12 13.27 -5.54
C ARG A 116 -5.32 12.09 -4.59
N LEU A 117 -6.52 11.54 -4.59
CA LEU A 117 -6.80 10.31 -3.86
C LEU A 117 -6.05 9.14 -4.51
N ILE A 118 -5.35 8.38 -3.71
CA ILE A 118 -4.64 7.17 -4.13
C ILE A 118 -5.11 5.96 -3.32
N GLU A 119 -5.00 4.80 -3.90
CA GLU A 119 -5.12 3.52 -3.20
C GLU A 119 -3.76 2.85 -3.11
N VAL A 120 -3.36 2.51 -1.89
CA VAL A 120 -2.11 1.82 -1.57
C VAL A 120 -2.44 0.36 -1.27
N VAL A 121 -1.65 -0.55 -1.81
CA VAL A 121 -1.70 -1.99 -1.53
C VAL A 121 -0.32 -2.45 -1.08
N GLY A 122 -0.26 -3.13 0.05
CA GLY A 122 0.99 -3.66 0.60
C GLY A 122 0.77 -4.45 1.87
N THR A 123 1.85 -4.82 2.54
CA THR A 123 1.82 -5.57 3.80
C THR A 123 1.82 -4.61 4.99
N LEU A 124 0.82 -4.77 5.86
CA LEU A 124 0.69 -3.94 7.06
C LEU A 124 1.71 -4.38 8.13
N GLU A 125 2.44 -3.43 8.67
CA GLU A 125 3.28 -3.61 9.85
C GLU A 125 2.88 -2.61 10.93
N VAL A 126 2.87 -3.07 12.17
CA VAL A 126 2.47 -2.32 13.36
C VAL A 126 3.57 -2.39 14.41
N GLY A 127 3.84 -1.28 15.08
CA GLY A 127 4.87 -1.12 16.09
C GLY A 127 5.94 -0.11 15.68
N SER A 128 6.63 0.45 16.68
CA SER A 128 7.62 1.50 16.48
C SER A 128 8.80 1.04 15.62
N ARG A 129 9.17 1.85 14.63
CA ARG A 129 10.35 1.65 13.79
C ARG A 129 10.89 2.99 13.33
N MET A 130 12.19 3.18 13.45
CA MET A 130 12.90 4.35 12.93
C MET A 130 13.54 4.00 11.57
N ASP A 131 13.36 4.86 10.61
CA ASP A 131 14.11 4.84 9.35
C ASP A 131 15.50 5.44 9.58
N GLU A 132 16.55 4.64 9.38
CA GLU A 132 17.93 5.03 9.70
C GLU A 132 18.44 6.19 8.83
N GLU A 133 17.93 6.29 7.59
CA GLU A 133 18.37 7.32 6.66
C GLU A 133 17.79 8.70 6.97
N THR A 134 16.52 8.75 7.38
CA THR A 134 15.80 10.03 7.61
C THR A 134 15.59 10.34 9.08
N GLY A 135 15.71 9.36 9.97
CA GLY A 135 15.34 9.47 11.38
C GLY A 135 13.83 9.50 11.63
N PHE A 136 13.00 9.24 10.60
CA PHE A 136 11.55 9.21 10.72
C PHE A 136 11.11 8.00 11.52
N VAL A 137 10.33 8.22 12.58
CA VAL A 137 9.73 7.14 13.37
C VAL A 137 8.32 6.85 12.87
N SER A 138 8.03 5.59 12.55
CA SER A 138 6.71 5.13 12.14
C SER A 138 6.15 4.14 13.15
N LEU A 139 4.88 4.32 13.51
CA LEU A 139 4.13 3.41 14.38
C LEU A 139 3.28 2.42 13.59
N VAL A 140 2.73 2.86 12.45
CA VAL A 140 1.99 2.04 11.48
C VAL A 140 2.54 2.30 10.09
N ARG A 141 2.81 1.25 9.33
CA ARG A 141 3.34 1.35 7.96
C ARG A 141 2.83 0.24 7.06
N ILE A 142 2.85 0.50 5.77
CA ILE A 142 2.59 -0.48 4.73
C ILE A 142 3.89 -0.66 3.95
N VAL A 143 4.40 -1.88 3.89
CA VAL A 143 5.67 -2.23 3.22
C VAL A 143 5.42 -3.06 1.97
N ASN A 144 6.44 -3.15 1.10
CA ASN A 144 6.32 -3.80 -0.21
C ASN A 144 5.09 -3.27 -0.96
N ALA A 145 4.92 -1.96 -0.92
CA ALA A 145 3.71 -1.29 -1.37
C ALA A 145 3.80 -0.84 -2.82
N ARG A 146 2.62 -0.75 -3.42
CA ARG A 146 2.34 -0.05 -4.68
C ARG A 146 1.12 0.83 -4.48
N PHE A 147 0.99 1.85 -5.29
CA PHE A 147 -0.19 2.70 -5.29
C PHE A 147 -0.65 3.03 -6.70
N GLU A 148 -1.90 3.39 -6.80
CA GLU A 148 -2.51 3.91 -8.03
C GLU A 148 -3.45 5.08 -7.69
N VAL A 149 -3.67 5.96 -8.65
CA VAL A 149 -4.65 7.06 -8.51
C VAL A 149 -6.04 6.48 -8.70
N VAL A 150 -6.94 6.83 -7.80
CA VAL A 150 -8.35 6.41 -7.82
C VAL A 150 -9.20 7.35 -8.64
#